data_f42f9d0a0ed45fcf263a9f4412ffccd0
#
_entry.id   f42f9d0a0ed45fcf263a9f4412ffccd0
#
_cell.length_a   1.000
_cell.length_b   1.000
_cell.length_c   1.000
_cell.angle_alpha   90.00
_cell.angle_beta   90.00
_cell.angle_gamma   90.00
#
_symmetry.space_group_name_H-M   'P 1'
#
loop_
_entity.id
_entity.type
_entity.pdbx_description
1 polymer ?
#
loop_
_entity_poly.entity_id
_entity_poly.type
_entity_poly.pdbx_seq_one_letter_code
_entity_poly.pdbx_strand_id
1 'polypeptide(L)'
;MTTADAERIDSVEARQHTEHGLERKQQLLDAAGELFAARGYSATRIADICQAAGVAKGLFYWYFPTKGELFAELVRTMRLRLRRAQGAAMGPGDDAVTQIADGAEASVRFMADHAAYFALLDVERSDPEVADVLAEGAGVYLDDVRRLVQAGQRAGAIADAPADLVAIGVLGTVSPFSNSYRNGRLGEGIDVDDLAAFVRRWVANALASA
;
A
#
# COMPACT_ATOMS: atom_id res chain seq x y z
N MET A 1 -26.02 -31.04 28.69
CA MET A 1 -24.98 -30.30 27.96
C MET A 1 -24.00 -31.32 27.49
N THR A 2 -23.94 -31.59 26.16
CA THR A 2 -23.10 -32.62 25.59
C THR A 2 -21.69 -32.06 25.35
N THR A 3 -20.66 -32.93 25.29
CA THR A 3 -19.27 -32.56 25.02
C THR A 3 -19.14 -31.73 23.74
N ALA A 4 -19.98 -31.98 22.75
CA ALA A 4 -20.06 -31.24 21.50
C ALA A 4 -20.56 -29.78 21.69
N ASP A 5 -21.43 -29.52 22.68
CA ASP A 5 -21.90 -28.16 23.00
C ASP A 5 -20.78 -27.34 23.67
N ALA A 6 -19.98 -27.98 24.54
CA ALA A 6 -18.84 -27.33 25.20
C ALA A 6 -17.72 -26.95 24.20
N GLU A 7 -17.35 -27.85 23.29
CA GLU A 7 -16.35 -27.59 22.26
C GLU A 7 -16.79 -26.50 21.27
N ARG A 8 -18.09 -26.40 21.01
CA ARG A 8 -18.67 -25.37 20.15
C ARG A 8 -18.65 -23.98 20.83
N ILE A 9 -18.92 -23.93 22.13
CA ILE A 9 -18.83 -22.68 22.92
C ILE A 9 -17.40 -22.22 23.00
N ASP A 10 -16.43 -23.08 23.33
CA ASP A 10 -15.00 -22.76 23.36
C ASP A 10 -14.50 -22.25 22.01
N SER A 11 -14.94 -22.85 20.92
CA SER A 11 -14.52 -22.41 19.57
C SER A 11 -15.12 -21.05 19.17
N VAL A 12 -16.31 -20.70 19.63
CA VAL A 12 -16.95 -19.39 19.40
C VAL A 12 -16.28 -18.31 20.26
N GLU A 13 -16.02 -18.59 21.54
CA GLU A 13 -15.31 -17.66 22.42
C GLU A 13 -13.87 -17.40 21.95
N ALA A 14 -13.13 -18.44 21.54
CA ALA A 14 -11.81 -18.30 20.96
C ALA A 14 -11.80 -17.45 19.68
N ARG A 15 -12.81 -17.59 18.80
CA ARG A 15 -12.97 -16.75 17.61
C ARG A 15 -13.28 -15.31 17.97
N GLN A 16 -14.19 -15.05 18.91
CA GLN A 16 -14.51 -13.71 19.38
C GLN A 16 -13.29 -13.02 20.01
N HIS A 17 -12.50 -13.74 20.83
CA HIS A 17 -11.25 -13.21 21.39
C HIS A 17 -10.25 -12.84 20.28
N THR A 18 -10.15 -13.64 19.22
CA THR A 18 -9.27 -13.37 18.08
C THR A 18 -9.78 -12.18 17.25
N GLU A 19 -11.09 -12.08 17.02
CA GLU A 19 -11.70 -10.96 16.30
C GLU A 19 -11.51 -9.64 17.06
N HIS A 20 -11.79 -9.59 18.35
CA HIS A 20 -11.53 -8.42 19.20
C HIS A 20 -10.04 -8.05 19.24
N GLY A 21 -9.14 -9.04 19.22
CA GLY A 21 -7.71 -8.81 19.12
C GLY A 21 -7.31 -8.12 17.82
N LEU A 22 -7.84 -8.60 16.70
CA LEU A 22 -7.60 -8.00 15.38
C LEU A 22 -8.18 -6.58 15.28
N GLU A 23 -9.36 -6.33 15.83
CA GLU A 23 -9.97 -5.00 15.89
C GLU A 23 -9.10 -4.02 16.69
N ARG A 24 -8.59 -4.42 17.86
CA ARG A 24 -7.70 -3.58 18.69
C ARG A 24 -6.38 -3.27 18.00
N LYS A 25 -5.79 -4.27 17.32
CA LYS A 25 -4.60 -4.07 16.50
C LYS A 25 -4.87 -3.06 15.38
N GLN A 26 -6.02 -3.17 14.70
CA GLN A 26 -6.40 -2.26 13.63
C GLN A 26 -6.64 -0.84 14.15
N GLN A 27 -7.30 -0.67 15.29
CA GLN A 27 -7.49 0.63 15.94
C GLN A 27 -6.16 1.34 16.23
N LEU A 28 -5.14 0.59 16.68
CA LEU A 28 -3.79 1.14 16.88
C LEU A 28 -3.14 1.57 15.57
N LEU A 29 -3.28 0.79 14.51
CA LEU A 29 -2.73 1.11 13.18
C LEU A 29 -3.42 2.34 12.57
N ASP A 30 -4.74 2.44 12.68
CA ASP A 30 -5.50 3.57 12.13
C ASP A 30 -5.16 4.86 12.89
N ALA A 31 -5.17 4.84 14.23
CA ALA A 31 -4.78 5.98 15.05
C ALA A 31 -3.33 6.42 14.80
N ALA A 32 -2.41 5.46 14.62
CA ALA A 32 -1.03 5.77 14.29
C ALA A 32 -0.90 6.40 12.90
N GLY A 33 -1.60 5.87 11.91
CA GLY A 33 -1.61 6.42 10.55
C GLY A 33 -2.07 7.87 10.51
N GLU A 34 -3.17 8.21 11.22
CA GLU A 34 -3.68 9.56 11.34
C GLU A 34 -2.68 10.50 12.05
N LEU A 35 -2.12 10.07 13.18
CA LEU A 35 -1.17 10.88 13.94
C LEU A 35 0.15 11.09 13.20
N PHE A 36 0.67 10.06 12.55
CA PHE A 36 1.87 10.17 11.73
C PHE A 36 1.65 11.12 10.54
N ALA A 37 0.52 11.03 9.88
CA ALA A 37 0.17 11.95 8.78
C ALA A 37 0.02 13.40 9.25
N ALA A 38 -0.54 13.63 10.45
CA ALA A 38 -0.78 14.97 10.98
C ALA A 38 0.46 15.64 11.59
N ARG A 39 1.38 14.87 12.21
CA ARG A 39 2.47 15.39 13.03
C ARG A 39 3.85 14.86 12.67
N GLY A 40 3.95 13.91 11.74
CA GLY A 40 5.17 13.16 11.42
C GLY A 40 5.44 11.99 12.37
N TYR A 41 6.28 11.06 11.92
CA TYR A 41 6.67 9.87 12.67
C TYR A 41 7.42 10.24 13.96
N SER A 42 8.46 11.07 13.85
CA SER A 42 9.34 11.41 14.97
C SER A 42 8.62 12.14 16.09
N ALA A 43 7.69 13.06 15.78
CA ALA A 43 6.95 13.83 16.77
C ALA A 43 5.81 13.06 17.46
N THR A 44 5.38 11.93 16.91
CA THR A 44 4.29 11.12 17.46
C THR A 44 4.80 10.16 18.52
N ARG A 45 4.21 10.22 19.74
CA ARG A 45 4.56 9.32 20.85
C ARG A 45 3.59 8.16 20.96
N ILE A 46 4.08 7.01 21.47
CA ILE A 46 3.25 5.81 21.73
C ILE A 46 2.05 6.16 22.64
N ALA A 47 2.25 7.06 23.62
CA ALA A 47 1.16 7.49 24.49
C ALA A 47 0.02 8.19 23.73
N ASP A 48 0.37 9.01 22.74
CA ASP A 48 -0.61 9.72 21.91
C ASP A 48 -1.41 8.73 21.05
N ILE A 49 -0.74 7.71 20.48
CA ILE A 49 -1.37 6.62 19.71
C ILE A 49 -2.34 5.84 20.59
N CYS A 50 -1.91 5.42 21.79
CA CYS A 50 -2.76 4.70 22.74
C CYS A 50 -4.00 5.50 23.13
N GLN A 51 -3.83 6.81 23.38
CA GLN A 51 -4.93 7.70 23.71
C GLN A 51 -5.93 7.82 22.56
N ALA A 52 -5.45 8.03 21.33
CA ALA A 52 -6.29 8.15 20.15
C ALA A 52 -7.05 6.84 19.84
N ALA A 53 -6.37 5.69 20.00
CA ALA A 53 -6.97 4.37 19.81
C ALA A 53 -7.89 3.93 20.98
N GLY A 54 -7.93 4.66 22.09
CA GLY A 54 -8.71 4.28 23.27
C GLY A 54 -8.23 2.99 23.95
N VAL A 55 -6.92 2.70 23.92
CA VAL A 55 -6.34 1.48 24.47
C VAL A 55 -5.29 1.75 25.56
N ALA A 56 -5.15 0.83 26.51
CA ALA A 56 -4.10 0.91 27.50
C ALA A 56 -2.71 0.68 26.88
N LYS A 57 -1.68 1.39 27.40
CA LYS A 57 -0.29 1.29 26.92
C LYS A 57 0.27 -0.15 26.95
N GLY A 58 -0.15 -0.97 27.94
CA GLY A 58 0.23 -2.38 28.00
C GLY A 58 -0.24 -3.18 26.78
N LEU A 59 -1.43 -2.86 26.24
CA LEU A 59 -1.96 -3.51 25.06
C LEU A 59 -1.18 -3.14 23.79
N PHE A 60 -0.68 -1.91 23.70
CA PHE A 60 0.22 -1.51 22.63
C PHE A 60 1.44 -2.43 22.58
N TYR A 61 2.17 -2.57 23.71
CA TYR A 61 3.39 -3.38 23.78
C TYR A 61 3.14 -4.89 23.59
N TRP A 62 1.91 -5.33 23.78
CA TRP A 62 1.54 -6.70 23.47
C TRP A 62 1.48 -6.95 21.95
N TYR A 63 1.05 -5.95 21.16
CA TYR A 63 1.01 -6.05 19.70
C TYR A 63 2.30 -5.62 19.01
N PHE A 64 2.92 -4.54 19.51
CA PHE A 64 4.05 -3.89 18.88
C PHE A 64 5.13 -3.58 19.90
N PRO A 65 6.29 -4.26 19.85
CA PRO A 65 7.42 -4.02 20.75
C PRO A 65 7.91 -2.56 20.72
N THR A 66 7.87 -1.92 19.53
CA THR A 66 8.34 -0.56 19.31
C THR A 66 7.38 0.23 18.41
N LYS A 67 7.57 1.56 18.36
CA LYS A 67 6.89 2.43 17.39
C LYS A 67 7.31 2.09 15.94
N GLY A 68 8.56 1.69 15.72
CA GLY A 68 9.07 1.25 14.43
C GLY A 68 8.36 -0.02 13.93
N GLU A 69 8.12 -1.00 14.81
CA GLU A 69 7.37 -2.22 14.45
C GLU A 69 5.91 -1.92 14.07
N LEU A 70 5.27 -1.00 14.77
CA LEU A 70 3.93 -0.53 14.41
C LEU A 70 3.95 0.17 13.04
N PHE A 71 4.95 1.03 12.79
CA PHE A 71 5.09 1.71 11.50
C PHE A 71 5.35 0.71 10.37
N ALA A 72 6.22 -0.27 10.58
CA ALA A 72 6.46 -1.34 9.61
C ALA A 72 5.19 -2.12 9.27
N GLU A 73 4.36 -2.42 10.27
CA GLU A 73 3.08 -3.09 10.05
C GLU A 73 2.06 -2.20 9.32
N LEU A 74 2.05 -0.88 9.58
CA LEU A 74 1.25 0.09 8.84
C LEU A 74 1.65 0.08 7.36
N VAL A 75 2.94 0.14 7.06
CA VAL A 75 3.46 0.09 5.68
C VAL A 75 3.08 -1.24 5.01
N ARG A 76 3.24 -2.38 5.69
CA ARG A 76 2.82 -3.70 5.16
C ARG A 76 1.33 -3.74 4.87
N THR A 77 0.50 -3.21 5.77
CA THR A 77 -0.96 -3.17 5.62
C THR A 77 -1.38 -2.33 4.42
N MET A 78 -0.81 -1.13 4.27
CA MET A 78 -1.10 -0.25 3.14
C MET A 78 -0.63 -0.85 1.82
N ARG A 79 0.51 -1.52 1.81
CA ARG A 79 0.99 -2.27 0.64
C ARG A 79 0.01 -3.37 0.22
N LEU A 80 -0.50 -4.14 1.17
CA LEU A 80 -1.49 -5.18 0.87
C LEU A 80 -2.81 -4.59 0.35
N ARG A 81 -3.25 -3.45 0.88
CA ARG A 81 -4.44 -2.74 0.38
C ARG A 81 -4.23 -2.26 -1.07
N LEU A 82 -3.07 -1.66 -1.37
CA LEU A 82 -2.72 -1.26 -2.74
C LEU A 82 -2.69 -2.45 -3.70
N ARG A 83 -2.04 -3.56 -3.33
CA ARG A 83 -2.02 -4.77 -4.17
C ARG A 83 -3.42 -5.34 -4.42
N ARG A 84 -4.31 -5.26 -3.44
CA ARG A 84 -5.73 -5.66 -3.62
C ARG A 84 -6.45 -4.73 -4.59
N ALA A 85 -6.23 -3.42 -4.49
CA ALA A 85 -6.81 -2.45 -5.42
C ALA A 85 -6.31 -2.69 -6.85
N GLN A 86 -5.01 -2.92 -7.03
CA GLN A 86 -4.42 -3.29 -8.33
C GLN A 86 -5.01 -4.59 -8.87
N GLY A 87 -5.05 -5.65 -8.07
CA GLY A 87 -5.60 -6.95 -8.47
C GLY A 87 -7.10 -6.90 -8.80
N ALA A 88 -7.86 -6.03 -8.15
CA ALA A 88 -9.29 -5.84 -8.46
C ALA A 88 -9.50 -5.08 -9.79
N ALA A 89 -8.54 -4.28 -10.22
CA ALA A 89 -8.58 -3.57 -11.51
C ALA A 89 -8.14 -4.44 -12.70
N MET A 90 -7.34 -5.49 -12.44
CA MET A 90 -6.86 -6.42 -13.47
C MET A 90 -7.91 -7.48 -13.76
N GLY A 91 -8.37 -7.57 -15.01
CA GLY A 91 -9.36 -8.58 -15.44
C GLY A 91 -8.75 -9.97 -15.60
N PRO A 92 -9.49 -11.03 -15.28
CA PRO A 92 -9.06 -12.39 -15.56
C PRO A 92 -9.00 -12.62 -17.08
N GLY A 93 -7.80 -12.84 -17.61
CA GLY A 93 -7.57 -13.06 -19.05
C GLY A 93 -7.07 -11.85 -19.82
N ASP A 94 -6.87 -10.69 -19.16
CA ASP A 94 -6.23 -9.54 -19.78
C ASP A 94 -4.77 -9.87 -20.13
N ASP A 95 -4.30 -9.28 -21.23
CA ASP A 95 -2.88 -9.34 -21.57
C ASP A 95 -2.03 -8.54 -20.57
N ALA A 96 -0.72 -8.80 -20.57
CA ALA A 96 0.19 -8.20 -19.59
C ALA A 96 0.27 -6.66 -19.69
N VAL A 97 0.12 -6.09 -20.89
CA VAL A 97 0.12 -4.64 -21.11
C VAL A 97 -1.09 -4.00 -20.43
N THR A 98 -2.28 -4.58 -20.64
CA THR A 98 -3.53 -4.15 -20.02
C THR A 98 -3.45 -4.28 -18.51
N GLN A 99 -2.99 -5.44 -17.97
CA GLN A 99 -2.84 -5.64 -16.52
C GLN A 99 -1.92 -4.61 -15.88
N ILE A 100 -0.75 -4.32 -16.49
CA ILE A 100 0.20 -3.33 -15.94
C ILE A 100 -0.42 -1.92 -16.00
N ALA A 101 -1.10 -1.57 -17.09
CA ALA A 101 -1.72 -0.27 -17.26
C ALA A 101 -2.89 -0.05 -16.26
N ASP A 102 -3.75 -1.05 -16.08
CA ASP A 102 -4.87 -0.99 -15.13
C ASP A 102 -4.37 -0.97 -13.68
N GLY A 103 -3.31 -1.72 -13.38
CA GLY A 103 -2.63 -1.65 -12.09
C GLY A 103 -2.00 -0.28 -11.81
N ALA A 104 -1.46 0.38 -12.83
CA ALA A 104 -0.92 1.74 -12.73
C ALA A 104 -2.04 2.77 -12.46
N GLU A 105 -3.17 2.68 -13.17
CA GLU A 105 -4.36 3.49 -12.93
C GLU A 105 -4.87 3.34 -11.50
N ALA A 106 -5.08 2.09 -11.06
CA ALA A 106 -5.52 1.78 -9.70
C ALA A 106 -4.56 2.32 -8.63
N SER A 107 -3.26 2.31 -8.92
CA SER A 107 -2.24 2.87 -8.02
C SER A 107 -2.38 4.38 -7.86
N VAL A 108 -2.64 5.12 -8.95
CA VAL A 108 -2.85 6.58 -8.90
C VAL A 108 -4.06 6.91 -8.02
N ARG A 109 -5.20 6.23 -8.24
CA ARG A 109 -6.42 6.42 -7.46
C ARG A 109 -6.18 6.11 -5.98
N PHE A 110 -5.58 4.96 -5.69
CA PHE A 110 -5.26 4.57 -4.32
C PHE A 110 -4.34 5.58 -3.61
N MET A 111 -3.32 6.09 -4.31
CA MET A 111 -2.41 7.10 -3.75
C MET A 111 -3.11 8.45 -3.52
N ALA A 112 -4.11 8.81 -4.30
CA ALA A 112 -4.93 10.00 -4.08
C ALA A 112 -5.85 9.82 -2.86
N ASP A 113 -6.54 8.69 -2.75
CA ASP A 113 -7.43 8.35 -1.63
C ASP A 113 -6.68 8.28 -0.28
N HIS A 114 -5.39 7.96 -0.32
CA HIS A 114 -4.53 7.84 0.87
C HIS A 114 -3.44 8.93 0.89
N ALA A 115 -3.76 10.13 0.40
CA ALA A 115 -2.80 11.23 0.19
C ALA A 115 -1.95 11.54 1.43
N ALA A 116 -2.57 11.59 2.62
CA ALA A 116 -1.89 11.88 3.89
C ALA A 116 -0.83 10.84 4.23
N TYR A 117 -1.11 9.55 4.01
CA TYR A 117 -0.14 8.47 4.22
C TYR A 117 1.06 8.59 3.26
N PHE A 118 0.82 8.83 1.97
CA PHE A 118 1.92 8.96 1.01
C PHE A 118 2.73 10.23 1.20
N ALA A 119 2.11 11.34 1.65
CA ALA A 119 2.82 12.56 2.04
C ALA A 119 3.75 12.31 3.24
N LEU A 120 3.32 11.54 4.23
CA LEU A 120 4.17 11.11 5.36
C LEU A 120 5.40 10.37 4.85
N LEU A 121 5.24 9.38 3.95
CA LEU A 121 6.36 8.61 3.42
C LEU A 121 7.38 9.47 2.67
N ASP A 122 6.93 10.51 1.98
CA ASP A 122 7.80 11.43 1.24
C ASP A 122 8.68 12.26 2.19
N VAL A 123 8.19 12.63 3.37
CA VAL A 123 8.90 13.44 4.38
C VAL A 123 9.85 12.60 5.23
N GLU A 124 9.41 11.43 5.67
CA GLU A 124 10.12 10.61 6.67
C GLU A 124 11.20 9.68 6.07
N ARG A 125 11.46 9.75 4.78
CA ARG A 125 12.50 8.93 4.11
C ARG A 125 13.91 9.09 4.68
N SER A 126 14.18 10.18 5.38
CA SER A 126 15.47 10.45 6.01
C SER A 126 15.61 9.83 7.40
N ASP A 127 14.52 9.32 8.02
CA ASP A 127 14.59 8.59 9.28
C ASP A 127 15.07 7.15 8.99
N PRO A 128 16.18 6.68 9.61
CA PRO A 128 16.75 5.36 9.33
C PRO A 128 15.76 4.21 9.59
N GLU A 129 14.95 4.28 10.65
CA GLU A 129 13.96 3.23 10.97
C GLU A 129 12.87 3.14 9.88
N VAL A 130 12.54 4.28 9.27
CA VAL A 130 11.55 4.39 8.19
C VAL A 130 12.15 3.97 6.85
N ALA A 131 13.39 4.40 6.57
CA ALA A 131 14.06 4.17 5.29
C ALA A 131 14.18 2.68 4.94
N ASP A 132 14.58 1.84 5.90
CA ASP A 132 14.73 0.40 5.69
C ASP A 132 13.39 -0.28 5.37
N VAL A 133 12.33 0.08 6.10
CA VAL A 133 10.98 -0.45 5.86
C VAL A 133 10.45 -0.04 4.47
N LEU A 134 10.74 1.18 4.04
CA LEU A 134 10.33 1.68 2.72
C LEU A 134 11.12 1.03 1.60
N ALA A 135 12.43 0.79 1.78
CA ALA A 135 13.28 0.12 0.81
C ALA A 135 12.81 -1.33 0.56
N GLU A 136 12.50 -2.07 1.62
CA GLU A 136 11.92 -3.41 1.51
C GLU A 136 10.59 -3.39 0.73
N GLY A 137 9.71 -2.43 1.05
CA GLY A 137 8.44 -2.25 0.38
C GLY A 137 8.56 -1.97 -1.11
N ALA A 138 9.49 -1.10 -1.51
CA ALA A 138 9.74 -0.76 -2.91
C ALA A 138 10.22 -1.97 -3.72
N GLY A 139 11.06 -2.83 -3.16
CA GLY A 139 11.53 -4.06 -3.79
C GLY A 139 10.38 -5.00 -4.18
N VAL A 140 9.37 -5.14 -3.31
CA VAL A 140 8.21 -6.01 -3.59
C VAL A 140 7.39 -5.50 -4.78
N TYR A 141 7.19 -4.19 -4.91
CA TYR A 141 6.47 -3.63 -6.06
C TYR A 141 7.24 -3.83 -7.36
N LEU A 142 8.54 -3.63 -7.32
CA LEU A 142 9.41 -3.86 -8.48
C LEU A 142 9.30 -5.32 -8.96
N ASP A 143 9.35 -6.28 -8.03
CA ASP A 143 9.23 -7.71 -8.33
C ASP A 143 7.87 -8.07 -8.93
N ASP A 144 6.77 -7.47 -8.45
CA ASP A 144 5.44 -7.71 -8.98
C ASP A 144 5.33 -7.23 -10.43
N VAL A 145 5.75 -6.00 -10.73
CA VAL A 145 5.71 -5.45 -12.10
C VAL A 145 6.66 -6.20 -13.02
N ARG A 146 7.89 -6.53 -12.54
CA ARG A 146 8.85 -7.30 -13.32
C ARG A 146 8.30 -8.65 -13.77
N ARG A 147 7.56 -9.38 -12.91
CA ARG A 147 6.92 -10.65 -13.27
C ARG A 147 5.90 -10.49 -14.38
N LEU A 148 5.08 -9.43 -14.35
CA LEU A 148 4.11 -9.13 -15.40
C LEU A 148 4.82 -8.76 -16.72
N VAL A 149 5.87 -7.94 -16.66
CA VAL A 149 6.69 -7.59 -17.84
C VAL A 149 7.27 -8.84 -18.48
N GLN A 150 7.90 -9.73 -17.70
CA GLN A 150 8.45 -10.98 -18.20
C GLN A 150 7.39 -11.91 -18.81
N ALA A 151 6.18 -11.92 -18.24
CA ALA A 151 5.07 -12.66 -18.82
C ALA A 151 4.65 -12.09 -20.17
N GLY A 152 4.56 -10.76 -20.29
CA GLY A 152 4.25 -10.07 -21.53
C GLY A 152 5.33 -10.25 -22.62
N GLN A 153 6.60 -10.23 -22.24
CA GLN A 153 7.71 -10.50 -23.16
C GLN A 153 7.65 -11.93 -23.70
N ARG A 154 7.40 -12.93 -22.83
CA ARG A 154 7.24 -14.33 -23.29
C ARG A 154 6.03 -14.51 -24.22
N ALA A 155 4.99 -13.71 -24.05
CA ALA A 155 3.81 -13.72 -24.90
C ALA A 155 3.96 -12.87 -26.18
N GLY A 156 5.07 -12.14 -26.32
CA GLY A 156 5.31 -11.22 -27.45
C GLY A 156 4.46 -9.94 -27.41
N ALA A 157 3.83 -9.64 -26.28
CA ALA A 157 3.02 -8.43 -26.07
C ALA A 157 3.85 -7.22 -25.62
N ILE A 158 5.02 -7.44 -25.03
CA ILE A 158 5.97 -6.43 -24.60
C ILE A 158 7.32 -6.69 -25.28
N ALA A 159 7.97 -5.62 -25.75
CA ALA A 159 9.27 -5.71 -26.41
C ALA A 159 10.34 -6.37 -25.55
N ASP A 160 11.32 -7.00 -26.19
CA ASP A 160 12.49 -7.56 -25.50
C ASP A 160 13.40 -6.42 -25.02
N ALA A 161 13.43 -6.26 -23.70
CA ALA A 161 14.24 -5.28 -22.98
C ALA A 161 14.52 -5.81 -21.58
N PRO A 162 15.54 -5.28 -20.85
CA PRO A 162 15.77 -5.67 -19.45
C PRO A 162 14.51 -5.40 -18.60
N ALA A 163 13.85 -6.48 -18.13
CA ALA A 163 12.57 -6.38 -17.43
C ALA A 163 12.61 -5.47 -16.19
N ASP A 164 13.77 -5.39 -15.52
CA ASP A 164 13.98 -4.47 -14.40
C ASP A 164 13.89 -2.99 -14.83
N LEU A 165 14.45 -2.63 -15.98
CA LEU A 165 14.38 -1.25 -16.48
C LEU A 165 12.96 -0.89 -16.89
N VAL A 166 12.23 -1.82 -17.52
CA VAL A 166 10.82 -1.61 -17.86
C VAL A 166 9.98 -1.43 -16.61
N ALA A 167 10.17 -2.29 -15.60
CA ALA A 167 9.46 -2.20 -14.33
C ALA A 167 9.78 -0.90 -13.57
N ILE A 168 11.04 -0.47 -13.54
CA ILE A 168 11.45 0.83 -12.97
C ILE A 168 10.77 1.97 -13.74
N GLY A 169 10.69 1.91 -15.07
CA GLY A 169 10.01 2.91 -15.89
C GLY A 169 8.52 3.04 -15.55
N VAL A 170 7.81 1.91 -15.38
CA VAL A 170 6.40 1.90 -14.93
C VAL A 170 6.25 2.54 -13.55
N LEU A 171 7.03 2.11 -12.56
CA LEU A 171 6.98 2.67 -11.21
C LEU A 171 7.42 4.15 -11.19
N GLY A 172 8.43 4.49 -12.00
CA GLY A 172 8.91 5.86 -12.19
C GLY A 172 7.88 6.77 -12.86
N THR A 173 6.87 6.23 -13.52
CA THR A 173 5.73 7.00 -14.03
C THR A 173 4.70 7.23 -12.91
N VAL A 174 4.26 6.19 -12.23
CA VAL A 174 3.16 6.26 -11.24
C VAL A 174 3.48 7.20 -10.08
N SER A 175 4.64 7.01 -9.43
CA SER A 175 4.97 7.73 -8.20
C SER A 175 5.14 9.25 -8.37
N PRO A 176 5.91 9.76 -9.37
CA PRO A 176 6.06 11.19 -9.59
C PRO A 176 4.77 11.90 -9.99
N PHE A 177 3.94 11.26 -10.82
CA PHE A 177 2.64 11.84 -11.20
C PHE A 177 1.71 11.96 -10.00
N SER A 178 1.60 10.89 -9.19
CA SER A 178 0.79 10.89 -7.98
C SER A 178 1.31 11.92 -6.95
N ASN A 179 2.64 12.05 -6.79
CA ASN A 179 3.24 13.05 -5.93
C ASN A 179 2.95 14.48 -6.42
N SER A 180 3.08 14.73 -7.73
CA SER A 180 2.80 16.05 -8.32
C SER A 180 1.34 16.44 -8.14
N TYR A 181 0.40 15.49 -8.27
CA TYR A 181 -1.02 15.70 -8.02
C TYR A 181 -1.29 16.10 -6.56
N ARG A 182 -0.82 15.29 -5.61
CA ARG A 182 -1.00 15.57 -4.17
C ARG A 182 -0.44 16.91 -3.73
N ASN A 183 0.63 17.37 -4.36
CA ASN A 183 1.28 18.66 -4.04
C ASN A 183 0.75 19.84 -4.88
N GLY A 184 -0.34 19.67 -5.64
CA GLY A 184 -0.92 20.73 -6.44
C GLY A 184 0.00 21.28 -7.54
N ARG A 185 0.95 20.44 -8.04
CA ARG A 185 1.93 20.85 -9.07
C ARG A 185 1.46 20.59 -10.49
N LEU A 186 0.29 19.95 -10.66
CA LEU A 186 -0.35 19.80 -11.95
C LEU A 186 -1.23 21.03 -12.21
N GLY A 187 -1.43 21.35 -13.49
CA GLY A 187 -2.25 22.52 -13.88
C GLY A 187 -3.67 22.47 -13.33
N GLU A 188 -4.32 23.63 -13.29
CA GLU A 188 -5.71 23.75 -12.87
C GLU A 188 -6.63 22.90 -13.76
N GLY A 189 -7.63 22.25 -13.14
CA GLY A 189 -8.65 21.45 -13.82
C GLY A 189 -8.29 19.98 -14.07
N ILE A 190 -7.12 19.53 -13.64
CA ILE A 190 -6.77 18.09 -13.69
C ILE A 190 -7.27 17.43 -12.40
N ASP A 191 -8.27 16.57 -12.51
CA ASP A 191 -8.73 15.75 -11.39
C ASP A 191 -8.02 14.40 -11.33
N VAL A 192 -8.36 13.58 -10.33
CA VAL A 192 -7.74 12.26 -10.13
C VAL A 192 -8.12 11.29 -11.26
N ASP A 193 -9.32 11.44 -11.84
CA ASP A 193 -9.80 10.57 -12.91
C ASP A 193 -9.04 10.85 -14.21
N ASP A 194 -8.81 12.13 -14.52
CA ASP A 194 -8.00 12.56 -15.65
C ASP A 194 -6.56 12.05 -15.55
N LEU A 195 -5.96 12.21 -14.36
CA LEU A 195 -4.59 11.75 -14.10
C LEU A 195 -4.48 10.23 -14.22
N ALA A 196 -5.40 9.49 -13.62
CA ALA A 196 -5.39 8.04 -13.61
C ALA A 196 -5.55 7.49 -15.04
N ALA A 197 -6.50 8.02 -15.80
CA ALA A 197 -6.70 7.67 -17.21
C ALA A 197 -5.48 8.05 -18.07
N PHE A 198 -4.83 9.20 -17.81
CA PHE A 198 -3.60 9.58 -18.49
C PHE A 198 -2.48 8.59 -18.21
N VAL A 199 -2.21 8.26 -16.95
CA VAL A 199 -1.15 7.32 -16.55
C VAL A 199 -1.39 5.94 -17.17
N ARG A 200 -2.63 5.45 -17.15
CA ARG A 200 -3.00 4.20 -17.81
C ARG A 200 -2.60 4.18 -19.29
N ARG A 201 -3.02 5.20 -20.04
CA ARG A 201 -2.69 5.31 -21.48
C ARG A 201 -1.20 5.45 -21.72
N TRP A 202 -0.51 6.25 -20.90
CA TRP A 202 0.93 6.45 -21.00
C TRP A 202 1.69 5.14 -20.82
N VAL A 203 1.39 4.38 -19.78
CA VAL A 203 2.01 3.07 -19.49
C VAL A 203 1.70 2.08 -20.61
N ALA A 204 0.44 1.95 -21.04
CA ALA A 204 0.06 1.05 -22.11
C ALA A 204 0.83 1.36 -23.40
N ASN A 205 0.92 2.62 -23.80
CA ASN A 205 1.65 3.04 -24.99
C ASN A 205 3.16 2.78 -24.89
N ALA A 206 3.75 3.03 -23.71
CA ALA A 206 5.17 2.80 -23.48
C ALA A 206 5.54 1.30 -23.55
N LEU A 207 4.65 0.41 -23.15
CA LEU A 207 4.84 -1.03 -23.18
C LEU A 207 4.54 -1.63 -24.57
N ALA A 208 3.56 -1.09 -25.29
CA ALA A 208 3.18 -1.55 -26.63
C ALA A 208 4.12 -1.03 -27.73
N SER A 209 5.04 -0.10 -27.40
CA SER A 209 5.96 0.50 -28.36
C SER A 209 7.18 -0.39 -28.56
N ALA A 210 7.11 -1.23 -29.54
CA ALA A 210 8.27 -1.92 -30.10
C ALA A 210 8.16 -2.06 -31.61
#